data_2db7dd56ecd8be934ed12ed4b771a0e2
#
_entry.id   2db7dd56ecd8be934ed12ed4b771a0e2
#
_cell.length_a   1.000
_cell.length_b   1.000
_cell.length_c   1.000
_cell.angle_alpha   90.00
_cell.angle_beta   90.00
_cell.angle_gamma   90.00
#
_symmetry.space_group_name_H-M   'P 1'
#
loop_
_entity.id
_entity.type
_entity.pdbx_description
1 polymer ?
#
loop_
_entity_poly.entity_id
_entity_poly.type
_entity_poly.pdbx_seq_one_letter_code
_entity_poly.pdbx_strand_id
1 'polypeptide(L)'
;MRSASITRRHLLARSLTFAASAALAGLPLHLLADELAPLDVAYAGSMGSLMEGPLKSSAAQILKLELHGRAQGSSALAQLIAGGSIRPDVFISVTPSPILTVLRAGKAAIAQPVAHTEMVIAYSPKSRFAAKLQAAAEGKARWWEALQEPGLRFGRTDPVTDPQGRNIIFTMLLAATLYKQPGLAEKILGPVINQQQIFTEPTVQARLQSGELDAASAYKTQPGPFNLPYIALPKEVNLGGQNFYANHPEISLSVNGKTYQPEPLIFYAAALKDAPNAKGSAAFVDWLRHAEAQAIFSRFNYDPPGDASPLRA
;
A
#
# COMPACT_ATOMS: atom_id res chain seq x y z
N MET A 1 75.14 31.77 -15.56
CA MET A 1 76.60 31.48 -15.33
C MET A 1 76.68 30.06 -14.78
N ARG A 2 77.36 29.20 -15.54
CA ARG A 2 78.16 28.02 -15.18
C ARG A 2 77.42 26.91 -14.39
N SER A 3 77.06 25.77 -15.02
CA SER A 3 77.99 24.73 -15.54
C SER A 3 78.66 23.95 -14.42
N ALA A 4 78.44 22.69 -14.28
CA ALA A 4 79.14 21.51 -14.75
C ALA A 4 78.66 20.32 -13.90
N SER A 5 78.17 19.20 -14.39
CA SER A 5 78.75 18.12 -15.17
C SER A 5 79.58 17.12 -14.36
N ILE A 6 79.21 15.84 -14.55
CA ILE A 6 80.09 14.64 -14.70
C ILE A 6 80.61 14.01 -13.37
N THR A 7 80.63 12.70 -13.13
CA THR A 7 80.88 11.49 -13.92
C THR A 7 80.69 10.22 -13.06
N ARG A 8 80.11 9.20 -13.60
CA ARG A 8 80.49 7.77 -13.80
C ARG A 8 81.54 7.12 -12.89
N ARG A 9 81.16 5.94 -12.46
CA ARG A 9 81.87 4.62 -12.63
C ARG A 9 82.14 3.80 -11.41
N HIS A 10 81.70 2.54 -11.53
CA HIS A 10 82.27 1.21 -11.20
C HIS A 10 82.35 0.83 -9.75
N LEU A 11 82.16 -0.39 -9.32
CA LEU A 11 82.23 -1.74 -9.87
C LEU A 11 81.65 -2.75 -8.78
N LEU A 12 81.00 -3.75 -9.22
CA LEU A 12 81.00 -5.17 -8.82
C LEU A 12 81.34 -5.61 -7.37
N ALA A 13 80.45 -6.37 -6.75
CA ALA A 13 80.68 -7.83 -6.52
C ALA A 13 79.57 -8.46 -5.69
N ARG A 14 78.98 -9.46 -6.25
CA ARG A 14 78.58 -10.79 -5.71
C ARG A 14 78.20 -10.94 -4.26
N SER A 15 76.93 -11.37 -4.00
CA SER A 15 76.66 -12.58 -3.19
C SER A 15 75.25 -13.07 -3.48
N LEU A 16 75.11 -14.30 -3.92
CA LEU A 16 73.88 -15.07 -4.00
C LEU A 16 73.41 -15.38 -2.58
N THR A 17 72.18 -15.06 -2.28
CA THR A 17 71.41 -15.72 -1.17
C THR A 17 70.04 -16.04 -1.73
N PHE A 18 69.75 -17.33 -1.84
CA PHE A 18 68.43 -17.87 -2.09
C PHE A 18 67.50 -17.49 -0.92
N ALA A 19 66.46 -16.72 -1.16
CA ALA A 19 65.32 -16.60 -0.27
C ALA A 19 64.08 -17.01 -1.09
N ALA A 20 63.55 -18.16 -0.76
CA ALA A 20 62.28 -18.68 -1.28
C ALA A 20 61.17 -17.77 -0.76
N SER A 21 60.67 -16.88 -1.64
CA SER A 21 59.47 -16.12 -1.37
C SER A 21 58.26 -16.97 -1.73
N ALA A 22 57.60 -17.50 -0.71
CA ALA A 22 56.28 -18.10 -0.87
C ALA A 22 55.33 -17.01 -1.40
N ALA A 23 54.95 -17.11 -2.66
CA ALA A 23 53.85 -16.39 -3.24
C ALA A 23 52.56 -16.88 -2.57
N LEU A 24 52.10 -16.24 -1.50
CA LEU A 24 50.71 -16.29 -1.15
C LEU A 24 49.93 -15.61 -2.28
N ALA A 25 49.42 -16.45 -3.18
CA ALA A 25 48.37 -16.05 -4.09
C ALA A 25 47.18 -15.57 -3.24
N GLY A 26 47.06 -14.28 -3.09
CA GLY A 26 45.86 -13.64 -2.57
C GLY A 26 44.72 -13.99 -3.50
N LEU A 27 43.98 -15.03 -3.16
CA LEU A 27 42.65 -15.23 -3.71
C LEU A 27 41.86 -13.97 -3.40
N PRO A 28 41.31 -13.26 -4.40
CA PRO A 28 40.35 -12.22 -4.08
C PRO A 28 39.21 -12.93 -3.37
N LEU A 29 39.05 -12.67 -2.07
CA LEU A 29 37.76 -12.85 -1.42
C LEU A 29 36.81 -11.90 -2.17
N HIS A 30 36.20 -12.38 -3.26
CA HIS A 30 34.93 -11.84 -3.67
C HIS A 30 34.01 -12.14 -2.47
N LEU A 31 33.82 -11.12 -1.63
CA LEU A 31 32.60 -10.99 -0.87
C LEU A 31 31.51 -11.05 -1.94
N LEU A 32 30.94 -12.25 -2.14
CA LEU A 32 29.64 -12.41 -2.77
C LEU A 32 28.69 -11.67 -1.84
N ALA A 33 28.52 -10.36 -2.06
CA ALA A 33 27.32 -9.72 -1.60
C ALA A 33 26.19 -10.59 -2.16
N ASP A 34 25.43 -11.25 -1.29
CA ASP A 34 24.26 -12.02 -1.67
C ASP A 34 23.40 -11.09 -2.54
N GLU A 35 23.46 -11.32 -3.86
CA GLU A 35 22.74 -10.50 -4.82
C GLU A 35 21.24 -10.72 -4.57
N LEU A 36 20.54 -9.63 -4.25
CA LEU A 36 19.12 -9.71 -4.00
C LEU A 36 18.40 -10.06 -5.29
N ALA A 37 17.53 -11.06 -5.25
CA ALA A 37 16.71 -11.42 -6.40
C ALA A 37 15.57 -10.41 -6.57
N PRO A 38 15.37 -9.82 -7.76
CA PRO A 38 14.30 -8.85 -7.99
C PRO A 38 12.93 -9.51 -7.85
N LEU A 39 11.96 -8.77 -7.30
CA LEU A 39 10.57 -9.17 -7.18
C LEU A 39 9.65 -7.98 -7.48
N ASP A 40 8.93 -8.06 -8.59
CA ASP A 40 7.97 -7.04 -9.00
C ASP A 40 6.64 -7.22 -8.27
N VAL A 41 6.25 -6.25 -7.45
CA VAL A 41 5.02 -6.31 -6.64
C VAL A 41 4.07 -5.18 -7.04
N ALA A 42 2.92 -5.54 -7.61
CA ALA A 42 1.81 -4.63 -7.81
C ALA A 42 0.90 -4.65 -6.58
N TYR A 43 0.59 -3.50 -5.99
CA TYR A 43 -0.18 -3.46 -4.75
C TYR A 43 -1.10 -2.24 -4.65
N ALA A 44 -2.15 -2.38 -3.81
CA ALA A 44 -3.05 -1.28 -3.47
C ALA A 44 -2.26 -0.06 -2.98
N GLY A 45 -2.51 1.11 -3.56
CA GLY A 45 -1.78 2.36 -3.25
C GLY A 45 -1.72 2.69 -1.76
N SER A 46 -2.78 2.33 -1.03
CA SER A 46 -2.86 2.47 0.44
C SER A 46 -1.75 1.75 1.23
N MET A 47 -1.07 0.78 0.60
CA MET A 47 0.05 0.05 1.22
C MET A 47 1.41 0.73 1.00
N GLY A 48 1.48 1.85 0.27
CA GLY A 48 2.75 2.45 -0.16
C GLY A 48 3.78 2.62 0.96
N SER A 49 3.39 3.26 2.08
CA SER A 49 4.31 3.48 3.22
C SER A 49 4.82 2.17 3.84
N LEU A 50 3.99 1.13 3.87
CA LEU A 50 4.34 -0.18 4.39
C LEU A 50 5.27 -0.93 3.42
N MET A 51 4.91 -0.94 2.13
CA MET A 51 5.62 -1.69 1.08
C MET A 51 6.98 -1.08 0.76
N GLU A 52 7.08 0.24 0.59
CA GLU A 52 8.33 0.92 0.22
C GLU A 52 9.28 1.15 1.41
N GLY A 53 8.80 0.92 2.62
CA GLY A 53 9.58 1.05 3.84
C GLY A 53 9.93 -0.31 4.47
N PRO A 54 9.25 -0.67 5.56
CA PRO A 54 9.67 -1.80 6.39
C PRO A 54 9.53 -3.17 5.71
N LEU A 55 8.51 -3.41 4.87
CA LEU A 55 8.40 -4.70 4.17
C LEU A 55 9.51 -4.88 3.14
N LYS A 56 9.87 -3.83 2.39
CA LYS A 56 10.99 -3.86 1.45
C LYS A 56 12.29 -4.19 2.15
N SER A 57 12.60 -3.49 3.24
CA SER A 57 13.82 -3.71 4.02
C SER A 57 13.88 -5.12 4.62
N SER A 58 12.76 -5.61 5.16
CA SER A 58 12.71 -6.96 5.77
C SER A 58 12.75 -8.07 4.72
N ALA A 59 12.12 -7.90 3.56
CA ALA A 59 12.20 -8.86 2.47
C ALA A 59 13.66 -9.01 1.94
N ALA A 60 14.39 -7.90 1.85
CA ALA A 60 15.80 -7.92 1.48
C ALA A 60 16.65 -8.68 2.49
N GLN A 61 16.41 -8.47 3.79
CA GLN A 61 17.18 -9.13 4.85
C GLN A 61 16.85 -10.61 5.00
N ILE A 62 15.55 -10.96 5.01
CA ILE A 62 15.06 -12.29 5.37
C ILE A 62 14.95 -13.20 4.15
N LEU A 63 14.41 -12.69 3.05
CA LEU A 63 14.12 -13.48 1.85
C LEU A 63 15.16 -13.30 0.73
N LYS A 64 16.10 -12.37 0.89
CA LYS A 64 17.04 -11.97 -0.16
C LYS A 64 16.33 -11.50 -1.43
N LEU A 65 15.23 -10.76 -1.26
CA LEU A 65 14.41 -10.20 -2.35
C LEU A 65 14.52 -8.68 -2.39
N GLU A 66 14.75 -8.14 -3.58
CA GLU A 66 14.67 -6.70 -3.88
C GLU A 66 13.28 -6.38 -4.42
N LEU A 67 12.42 -5.74 -3.60
CA LEU A 67 11.07 -5.40 -4.01
C LEU A 67 11.05 -4.18 -4.94
N HIS A 68 10.48 -4.35 -6.12
CA HIS A 68 10.14 -3.29 -7.06
C HIS A 68 8.65 -3.04 -7.02
N GLY A 69 8.25 -1.96 -6.33
CA GLY A 69 6.85 -1.66 -6.04
C GLY A 69 6.13 -0.92 -7.16
N ARG A 70 4.89 -1.31 -7.45
CA ARG A 70 3.94 -0.56 -8.28
C ARG A 70 2.66 -0.29 -7.49
N ALA A 71 2.56 0.92 -6.95
CA ALA A 71 1.40 1.39 -6.19
C ALA A 71 0.34 2.02 -7.11
N GLN A 72 -0.90 1.50 -7.08
CA GLN A 72 -2.03 2.07 -7.82
C GLN A 72 -3.36 1.54 -7.24
N GLY A 73 -4.50 2.13 -7.64
CA GLY A 73 -5.82 1.58 -7.31
C GLY A 73 -5.94 0.11 -7.74
N SER A 74 -6.34 -0.76 -6.82
CA SER A 74 -6.35 -2.22 -7.03
C SER A 74 -7.15 -2.65 -8.26
N SER A 75 -8.26 -1.98 -8.56
CA SER A 75 -9.09 -2.31 -9.73
C SER A 75 -8.39 -2.01 -11.05
N ALA A 76 -7.62 -0.91 -11.12
CA ALA A 76 -6.84 -0.58 -12.30
C ALA A 76 -5.70 -1.60 -12.51
N LEU A 77 -4.98 -1.94 -11.46
CA LEU A 77 -3.93 -2.99 -11.52
C LEU A 77 -4.50 -4.33 -11.96
N ALA A 78 -5.63 -4.75 -11.40
CA ALA A 78 -6.27 -6.00 -11.77
C ALA A 78 -6.64 -6.07 -13.26
N GLN A 79 -7.13 -4.98 -13.87
CA GLN A 79 -7.41 -4.91 -15.30
C GLN A 79 -6.14 -5.02 -16.15
N LEU A 80 -5.07 -4.33 -15.76
CA LEU A 80 -3.78 -4.39 -16.46
C LEU A 80 -3.16 -5.80 -16.39
N ILE A 81 -3.27 -6.47 -15.25
CA ILE A 81 -2.77 -7.85 -15.06
C ILE A 81 -3.63 -8.84 -15.85
N ALA A 82 -4.96 -8.77 -15.73
CA ALA A 82 -5.89 -9.65 -16.43
C ALA A 82 -5.75 -9.52 -17.94
N GLY A 83 -5.58 -8.29 -18.45
CA GLY A 83 -5.34 -7.99 -19.86
C GLY A 83 -3.92 -8.28 -20.36
N GLY A 84 -2.98 -8.66 -19.46
CA GLY A 84 -1.59 -8.97 -19.80
C GLY A 84 -0.72 -7.75 -20.12
N SER A 85 -1.20 -6.54 -19.86
CA SER A 85 -0.44 -5.29 -20.06
C SER A 85 0.72 -5.13 -19.10
N ILE A 86 0.62 -5.74 -17.91
CA ILE A 86 1.70 -5.85 -16.93
C ILE A 86 1.79 -7.30 -16.40
N ARG A 87 2.99 -7.71 -15.99
CA ARG A 87 3.27 -9.06 -15.49
C ARG A 87 4.14 -8.99 -14.22
N PRO A 88 3.58 -8.50 -13.11
CA PRO A 88 4.31 -8.53 -11.84
C PRO A 88 4.43 -9.95 -11.31
N ASP A 89 5.30 -10.15 -10.34
CA ASP A 89 5.44 -11.42 -9.62
C ASP A 89 4.30 -11.64 -8.63
N VAL A 90 3.91 -10.57 -7.93
CA VAL A 90 2.87 -10.59 -6.89
C VAL A 90 1.87 -9.47 -7.12
N PHE A 91 0.60 -9.76 -6.84
CA PHE A 91 -0.47 -8.76 -6.77
C PHE A 91 -1.12 -8.74 -5.39
N ILE A 92 -1.27 -7.53 -4.78
CA ILE A 92 -1.94 -7.35 -3.50
C ILE A 92 -3.08 -6.34 -3.64
N SER A 93 -4.29 -6.75 -3.27
CA SER A 93 -5.51 -5.93 -3.32
C SER A 93 -6.11 -5.74 -1.94
N VAL A 94 -6.77 -4.60 -1.69
CA VAL A 94 -7.44 -4.26 -0.43
C VAL A 94 -8.85 -4.84 -0.31
N THR A 95 -9.42 -5.39 -1.40
CA THR A 95 -10.74 -6.02 -1.42
C THR A 95 -10.73 -7.25 -2.32
N PRO A 96 -11.70 -8.18 -2.17
CA PRO A 96 -11.78 -9.40 -2.96
C PRO A 96 -11.94 -9.19 -4.48
N SER A 97 -12.78 -8.26 -4.92
CA SER A 97 -13.14 -8.13 -6.35
C SER A 97 -11.97 -7.98 -7.32
N PRO A 98 -10.94 -7.15 -7.07
CA PRO A 98 -9.80 -7.05 -7.97
C PRO A 98 -8.98 -8.35 -8.02
N ILE A 99 -8.80 -9.02 -6.90
CA ILE A 99 -8.13 -10.35 -6.86
C ILE A 99 -8.92 -11.38 -7.65
N LEU A 100 -10.24 -11.44 -7.46
CA LEU A 100 -11.11 -12.35 -8.21
C LEU A 100 -11.05 -12.09 -9.72
N THR A 101 -10.90 -10.84 -10.15
CA THR A 101 -10.67 -10.51 -11.56
C THR A 101 -9.40 -11.19 -12.11
N VAL A 102 -8.31 -11.14 -11.35
CA VAL A 102 -7.02 -11.76 -11.72
C VAL A 102 -7.11 -13.29 -11.70
N LEU A 103 -7.77 -13.86 -10.69
CA LEU A 103 -8.00 -15.31 -10.57
C LEU A 103 -8.84 -15.83 -11.74
N ARG A 104 -9.97 -15.19 -12.05
CA ARG A 104 -10.86 -15.56 -13.17
C ARG A 104 -10.20 -15.42 -14.55
N ALA A 105 -9.26 -14.50 -14.69
CA ALA A 105 -8.43 -14.39 -15.88
C ALA A 105 -7.34 -15.48 -15.97
N GLY A 106 -7.30 -16.40 -14.99
CA GLY A 106 -6.32 -17.50 -14.96
C GLY A 106 -4.90 -17.08 -14.59
N LYS A 107 -4.69 -15.82 -14.16
CA LYS A 107 -3.37 -15.26 -13.87
C LYS A 107 -2.82 -15.65 -12.49
N ALA A 108 -3.64 -16.14 -11.59
CA ALA A 108 -3.24 -16.76 -10.33
C ALA A 108 -4.16 -17.93 -10.00
N ALA A 109 -3.73 -18.84 -9.13
CA ALA A 109 -4.54 -19.99 -8.71
C ALA A 109 -5.27 -19.74 -7.37
N ILE A 110 -4.64 -18.96 -6.50
CA ILE A 110 -5.11 -18.69 -5.14
C ILE A 110 -4.60 -17.33 -4.70
N ALA A 111 -5.38 -16.66 -3.88
CA ALA A 111 -4.95 -15.47 -3.15
C ALA A 111 -5.11 -15.69 -1.64
N GLN A 112 -4.08 -15.36 -0.88
CA GLN A 112 -4.03 -15.52 0.57
C GLN A 112 -4.46 -14.23 1.25
N PRO A 113 -5.31 -14.27 2.29
CA PRO A 113 -5.57 -13.11 3.14
C PRO A 113 -4.32 -12.83 3.98
N VAL A 114 -3.89 -11.57 4.02
CA VAL A 114 -2.66 -11.16 4.71
C VAL A 114 -2.87 -10.10 5.78
N ALA A 115 -3.92 -9.31 5.68
CA ALA A 115 -4.28 -8.30 6.68
C ALA A 115 -5.73 -7.84 6.48
N HIS A 116 -6.27 -7.06 7.42
CA HIS A 116 -7.50 -6.32 7.20
C HIS A 116 -7.39 -4.88 7.69
N THR A 117 -8.34 -4.03 7.30
CA THR A 117 -8.43 -2.62 7.69
C THR A 117 -9.90 -2.18 7.75
N GLU A 118 -10.11 -0.91 8.07
CA GLU A 118 -11.42 -0.28 8.12
C GLU A 118 -11.39 1.14 7.56
N MET A 119 -12.53 1.66 7.14
CA MET A 119 -12.67 3.05 6.72
C MET A 119 -12.61 4.00 7.91
N VAL A 120 -11.88 5.08 7.73
CA VAL A 120 -11.81 6.22 8.66
C VAL A 120 -11.93 7.52 7.87
N ILE A 121 -12.13 8.64 8.57
CA ILE A 121 -12.01 9.98 7.99
C ILE A 121 -10.74 10.61 8.53
N ALA A 122 -9.71 10.71 7.70
CA ALA A 122 -8.51 11.48 8.03
C ALA A 122 -8.80 12.97 7.91
N TYR A 123 -8.16 13.81 8.74
CA TYR A 123 -8.35 15.26 8.66
C TYR A 123 -7.05 16.01 8.90
N SER A 124 -7.00 17.22 8.37
CA SER A 124 -5.87 18.12 8.53
C SER A 124 -5.91 18.83 9.87
N PRO A 125 -4.84 18.75 10.69
CA PRO A 125 -4.76 19.60 11.89
C PRO A 125 -4.61 21.09 11.57
N LYS A 126 -4.32 21.45 10.32
CA LYS A 126 -4.22 22.83 9.82
C LYS A 126 -5.56 23.37 9.28
N SER A 127 -6.60 22.53 9.25
CA SER A 127 -7.92 22.94 8.79
C SER A 127 -8.53 23.98 9.73
N ARG A 128 -9.25 24.95 9.18
CA ARG A 128 -10.10 25.84 9.98
C ARG A 128 -11.20 25.09 10.74
N PHE A 129 -11.52 23.88 10.32
CA PHE A 129 -12.49 22.98 10.95
C PHE A 129 -11.84 21.98 11.92
N ALA A 130 -10.52 22.05 12.15
CA ALA A 130 -9.79 21.08 12.95
C ALA A 130 -10.41 20.83 14.33
N ALA A 131 -10.85 21.88 15.04
CA ALA A 131 -11.49 21.74 16.35
C ALA A 131 -12.81 20.93 16.29
N LYS A 132 -13.64 21.13 15.25
CA LYS A 132 -14.87 20.36 15.05
C LYS A 132 -14.60 18.91 14.69
N LEU A 133 -13.62 18.68 13.81
CA LEU A 133 -13.20 17.34 13.40
C LEU A 133 -12.56 16.58 14.57
N GLN A 134 -11.80 17.27 15.40
CA GLN A 134 -11.26 16.70 16.65
C GLN A 134 -12.39 16.34 17.63
N ALA A 135 -13.36 17.22 17.84
CA ALA A 135 -14.52 16.91 18.68
C ALA A 135 -15.28 15.67 18.18
N ALA A 136 -15.39 15.50 16.86
CA ALA A 136 -15.96 14.30 16.25
C ALA A 136 -15.09 13.07 16.49
N ALA A 137 -13.75 13.17 16.37
CA ALA A 137 -12.84 12.08 16.66
C ALA A 137 -12.87 11.64 18.13
N GLU A 138 -13.12 12.57 19.05
CA GLU A 138 -13.29 12.32 20.49
C GLU A 138 -14.71 11.86 20.87
N GLY A 139 -15.63 11.67 19.90
CA GLY A 139 -17.02 11.28 20.13
C GLY A 139 -17.89 12.37 20.77
N LYS A 140 -17.43 13.62 20.84
CA LYS A 140 -18.13 14.77 21.41
C LYS A 140 -19.06 15.46 20.41
N ALA A 141 -18.90 15.15 19.12
CA ALA A 141 -19.74 15.66 18.03
C ALA A 141 -20.05 14.53 17.04
N ARG A 142 -21.12 14.72 16.30
CA ARG A 142 -21.49 13.76 15.25
C ARG A 142 -20.58 13.97 14.03
N TRP A 143 -19.82 12.95 13.67
CA TRP A 143 -18.84 13.04 12.59
C TRP A 143 -19.44 13.43 11.23
N TRP A 144 -20.64 12.94 10.92
CA TRP A 144 -21.31 13.25 9.64
C TRP A 144 -21.84 14.69 9.59
N GLU A 145 -22.14 15.32 10.73
CA GLU A 145 -22.49 16.74 10.80
C GLU A 145 -21.25 17.62 10.60
N ALA A 146 -20.12 17.23 11.20
CA ALA A 146 -18.84 17.92 11.01
C ALA A 146 -18.39 17.93 9.53
N LEU A 147 -18.69 16.88 8.77
CA LEU A 147 -18.36 16.80 7.35
C LEU A 147 -19.30 17.63 6.44
N GLN A 148 -20.43 18.08 6.95
CA GLN A 148 -21.38 18.95 6.23
C GLN A 148 -21.14 20.44 6.45
N GLU A 149 -20.08 20.83 7.14
CA GLU A 149 -19.76 22.23 7.38
C GLU A 149 -19.61 23.01 6.06
N PRO A 150 -20.26 24.17 5.91
CA PRO A 150 -20.17 24.95 4.68
C PRO A 150 -18.72 25.31 4.31
N GLY A 151 -18.32 24.91 3.11
CA GLY A 151 -16.98 25.17 2.59
C GLY A 151 -15.89 24.22 3.13
N LEU A 152 -16.26 23.09 3.75
CA LEU A 152 -15.33 22.01 4.06
C LEU A 152 -14.88 21.34 2.75
N ARG A 153 -13.56 21.22 2.59
CA ARG A 153 -12.94 20.60 1.40
C ARG A 153 -12.66 19.15 1.70
N PHE A 154 -13.48 18.26 1.12
CA PHE A 154 -13.35 16.82 1.28
C PHE A 154 -12.58 16.21 0.11
N GLY A 155 -11.68 15.24 0.39
CA GLY A 155 -10.91 14.49 -0.61
C GLY A 155 -11.26 13.02 -0.61
N ARG A 156 -11.24 12.38 -1.80
CA ARG A 156 -11.40 10.93 -1.97
C ARG A 156 -10.73 10.46 -3.26
N THR A 157 -10.54 9.17 -3.41
CA THR A 157 -10.03 8.59 -4.66
C THR A 157 -11.16 8.36 -5.68
N ASP A 158 -10.78 8.05 -6.92
CA ASP A 158 -11.70 7.84 -8.02
C ASP A 158 -12.46 6.49 -7.87
N PRO A 159 -13.81 6.50 -7.76
CA PRO A 159 -14.58 5.28 -7.61
C PRO A 159 -14.57 4.35 -8.85
N VAL A 160 -14.15 4.86 -10.01
CA VAL A 160 -14.01 4.05 -11.24
C VAL A 160 -12.84 3.09 -11.12
N THR A 161 -11.69 3.59 -10.66
CA THR A 161 -10.41 2.89 -10.70
C THR A 161 -9.94 2.37 -9.35
N ASP A 162 -10.48 2.91 -8.25
CA ASP A 162 -10.01 2.64 -6.90
C ASP A 162 -11.15 2.15 -5.97
N PRO A 163 -10.97 0.99 -5.30
CA PRO A 163 -11.90 0.52 -4.28
C PRO A 163 -12.16 1.54 -3.16
N GLN A 164 -11.16 2.30 -2.70
CA GLN A 164 -11.32 3.28 -1.63
C GLN A 164 -12.34 4.36 -2.00
N GLY A 165 -12.33 4.82 -3.27
CA GLY A 165 -13.31 5.77 -3.78
C GLY A 165 -14.75 5.24 -3.76
N ARG A 166 -14.95 3.92 -3.95
CA ARG A 166 -16.26 3.26 -3.78
C ARG A 166 -16.60 3.05 -2.31
N ASN A 167 -15.62 2.65 -1.50
CA ASN A 167 -15.82 2.30 -0.11
C ASN A 167 -16.30 3.50 0.71
N ILE A 168 -15.81 4.71 0.43
CA ILE A 168 -16.34 5.91 1.12
C ILE A 168 -17.80 6.19 0.72
N ILE A 169 -18.19 5.92 -0.51
CA ILE A 169 -19.59 6.05 -0.94
C ILE A 169 -20.46 5.05 -0.18
N PHE A 170 -20.03 3.77 -0.09
CA PHE A 170 -20.73 2.75 0.69
C PHE A 170 -20.82 3.14 2.17
N THR A 171 -19.74 3.63 2.77
CA THR A 171 -19.73 4.15 4.14
C THR A 171 -20.80 5.23 4.33
N MET A 172 -20.92 6.18 3.41
CA MET A 172 -21.93 7.23 3.51
C MET A 172 -23.36 6.73 3.28
N LEU A 173 -23.58 5.76 2.40
CA LEU A 173 -24.88 5.12 2.19
C LEU A 173 -25.31 4.34 3.43
N LEU A 174 -24.41 3.57 4.04
CA LEU A 174 -24.64 2.86 5.29
C LEU A 174 -24.93 3.84 6.44
N ALA A 175 -24.18 4.94 6.51
CA ALA A 175 -24.41 5.98 7.51
C ALA A 175 -25.77 6.67 7.30
N ALA A 176 -26.17 6.93 6.07
CA ALA A 176 -27.51 7.46 5.76
C ALA A 176 -28.61 6.58 6.30
N THR A 177 -28.48 5.27 6.16
CA THR A 177 -29.43 4.27 6.70
C THR A 177 -29.37 4.23 8.22
N LEU A 178 -28.17 4.09 8.80
CA LEU A 178 -27.97 3.97 10.26
C LEU A 178 -28.52 5.18 11.02
N TYR A 179 -28.23 6.40 10.53
CA TYR A 179 -28.62 7.65 11.21
C TYR A 179 -29.95 8.22 10.71
N LYS A 180 -30.65 7.53 9.81
CA LYS A 180 -31.89 8.00 9.19
C LYS A 180 -31.75 9.40 8.59
N GLN A 181 -30.65 9.60 7.84
CA GLN A 181 -30.30 10.86 7.17
C GLN A 181 -30.32 10.67 5.64
N PRO A 182 -31.50 10.69 5.00
CA PRO A 182 -31.57 10.51 3.55
C PRO A 182 -30.78 11.61 2.83
N GLY A 183 -30.07 11.20 1.76
CA GLY A 183 -29.23 12.10 0.98
C GLY A 183 -27.87 12.46 1.63
N LEU A 184 -27.49 11.82 2.74
CA LEU A 184 -26.23 12.11 3.45
C LEU A 184 -25.01 11.95 2.54
N ALA A 185 -24.98 10.88 1.74
CA ALA A 185 -23.90 10.63 0.80
C ALA A 185 -23.76 11.77 -0.22
N GLU A 186 -24.87 12.22 -0.80
CA GLU A 186 -24.87 13.32 -1.78
C GLU A 186 -24.48 14.66 -1.16
N LYS A 187 -24.95 14.93 0.07
CA LYS A 187 -24.59 16.18 0.80
C LYS A 187 -23.11 16.30 1.08
N ILE A 188 -22.41 15.19 1.41
CA ILE A 188 -20.98 15.18 1.75
C ILE A 188 -20.12 15.00 0.50
N LEU A 189 -20.48 14.04 -0.36
CA LEU A 189 -19.65 13.62 -1.49
C LEU A 189 -20.05 14.27 -2.83
N GLY A 190 -21.25 14.86 -2.92
CA GLY A 190 -21.81 15.30 -4.18
C GLY A 190 -22.12 14.11 -5.10
N PRO A 191 -22.08 14.28 -6.43
CA PRO A 191 -22.30 13.18 -7.36
C PRO A 191 -21.23 12.09 -7.23
N VAL A 192 -21.56 10.88 -7.71
CA VAL A 192 -20.64 9.73 -7.68
C VAL A 192 -19.28 10.07 -8.29
N ILE A 193 -19.27 10.74 -9.43
CA ILE A 193 -18.06 11.30 -10.05
C ILE A 193 -18.03 12.80 -9.75
N ASN A 194 -17.25 13.19 -8.75
CA ASN A 194 -17.06 14.58 -8.34
C ASN A 194 -15.59 14.97 -8.48
N GLN A 195 -15.25 15.59 -9.62
CA GLN A 195 -13.87 15.97 -9.94
C GLN A 195 -13.23 16.94 -8.92
N GLN A 196 -14.03 17.68 -8.16
CA GLN A 196 -13.52 18.58 -7.12
C GLN A 196 -13.01 17.83 -5.89
N GLN A 197 -13.44 16.57 -5.70
CA GLN A 197 -13.05 15.74 -4.57
C GLN A 197 -12.11 14.60 -4.96
N ILE A 198 -11.96 14.31 -6.26
CA ILE A 198 -11.21 13.14 -6.73
C ILE A 198 -9.74 13.46 -6.92
N PHE A 199 -8.89 12.75 -6.20
CA PHE A 199 -7.44 12.85 -6.26
C PHE A 199 -6.80 11.46 -6.19
N THR A 200 -5.53 11.33 -6.57
CA THR A 200 -4.77 10.12 -6.28
C THR A 200 -4.47 10.00 -4.78
N GLU A 201 -4.29 8.79 -4.26
CA GLU A 201 -4.01 8.59 -2.83
C GLU A 201 -2.83 9.45 -2.33
N PRO A 202 -1.65 9.51 -3.00
CA PRO A 202 -0.56 10.38 -2.55
C PRO A 202 -0.94 11.85 -2.54
N THR A 203 -1.76 12.30 -3.49
CA THR A 203 -2.23 13.69 -3.54
C THR A 203 -3.17 14.01 -2.38
N VAL A 204 -4.07 13.10 -2.00
CA VAL A 204 -4.93 13.25 -0.82
C VAL A 204 -4.09 13.46 0.43
N GLN A 205 -3.08 12.62 0.66
CA GLN A 205 -2.20 12.71 1.83
C GLN A 205 -1.44 14.05 1.87
N ALA A 206 -0.82 14.45 0.75
CA ALA A 206 -0.09 15.70 0.66
C ALA A 206 -0.99 16.93 0.93
N ARG A 207 -2.20 16.92 0.39
CA ARG A 207 -3.19 18.02 0.56
C ARG A 207 -3.77 18.10 1.98
N LEU A 208 -3.90 16.96 2.67
CA LEU A 208 -4.24 16.97 4.10
C LEU A 208 -3.09 17.54 4.93
N GLN A 209 -1.85 17.14 4.66
CA GLN A 209 -0.67 17.66 5.36
C GLN A 209 -0.46 19.17 5.15
N SER A 210 -0.72 19.65 3.93
CA SER A 210 -0.62 21.11 3.62
C SER A 210 -1.79 21.92 4.19
N GLY A 211 -2.95 21.29 4.43
CA GLY A 211 -4.19 21.96 4.81
C GLY A 211 -5.01 22.44 3.61
N GLU A 212 -4.68 21.99 2.40
CA GLU A 212 -5.50 22.24 1.20
C GLU A 212 -6.79 21.43 1.21
N LEU A 213 -6.80 20.26 1.84
CA LEU A 213 -7.99 19.52 2.21
C LEU A 213 -8.21 19.60 3.71
N ASP A 214 -9.48 19.66 4.10
CA ASP A 214 -9.87 19.71 5.51
C ASP A 214 -10.06 18.28 6.06
N ALA A 215 -10.69 17.41 5.28
CA ALA A 215 -10.90 16.01 5.59
C ALA A 215 -10.85 15.14 4.32
N ALA A 216 -10.62 13.85 4.48
CA ALA A 216 -10.62 12.90 3.37
C ALA A 216 -10.98 11.49 3.83
N SER A 217 -11.47 10.68 2.87
CA SER A 217 -11.57 9.25 3.07
C SER A 217 -10.19 8.61 3.20
N ALA A 218 -10.06 7.69 4.14
CA ALA A 218 -8.84 6.92 4.33
C ALA A 218 -9.15 5.52 4.87
N TYR A 219 -8.22 4.60 4.69
CA TYR A 219 -8.17 3.41 5.52
C TYR A 219 -7.40 3.74 6.81
N LYS A 220 -7.70 3.07 7.91
CA LYS A 220 -7.05 3.24 9.22
C LYS A 220 -5.52 3.17 9.15
N THR A 221 -4.99 2.44 8.19
CA THR A 221 -3.56 2.23 7.94
C THR A 221 -2.84 3.44 7.32
N GLN A 222 -3.58 4.38 6.73
CA GLN A 222 -2.98 5.48 5.95
C GLN A 222 -2.58 6.72 6.76
N PRO A 223 -3.35 7.20 7.77
CA PRO A 223 -3.03 8.46 8.45
C PRO A 223 -1.74 8.41 9.28
N GLY A 224 -1.45 7.29 9.94
CA GLY A 224 -0.33 7.16 10.88
C GLY A 224 1.03 7.55 10.31
N PRO A 225 1.47 7.00 9.17
CA PRO A 225 2.75 7.34 8.55
C PRO A 225 2.94 8.83 8.22
N PHE A 226 1.84 9.58 8.10
CA PHE A 226 1.84 11.01 7.79
C PHE A 226 1.56 11.89 9.02
N ASN A 227 1.43 11.30 10.21
CA ASN A 227 1.06 11.99 11.45
C ASN A 227 -0.27 12.77 11.32
N LEU A 228 -1.21 12.23 10.57
CA LEU A 228 -2.54 12.81 10.42
C LEU A 228 -3.50 12.22 11.45
N PRO A 229 -4.28 13.05 12.13
CA PRO A 229 -5.38 12.58 12.97
C PRO A 229 -6.52 12.04 12.10
N TYR A 230 -7.36 11.18 12.69
CA TYR A 230 -8.52 10.64 12.01
C TYR A 230 -9.70 10.44 12.97
N ILE A 231 -10.88 10.41 12.39
CA ILE A 231 -12.13 10.03 13.04
C ILE A 231 -12.34 8.55 12.78
N ALA A 232 -12.34 7.73 13.84
CA ALA A 232 -12.75 6.33 13.77
C ALA A 232 -14.26 6.26 13.50
N LEU A 233 -14.66 5.44 12.53
CA LEU A 233 -16.05 5.26 12.19
C LEU A 233 -16.64 4.05 12.92
N PRO A 234 -17.94 4.08 13.27
CA PRO A 234 -18.61 2.93 13.87
C PRO A 234 -18.51 1.69 12.97
N LYS A 235 -18.44 0.51 13.60
CA LYS A 235 -18.33 -0.80 12.91
C LYS A 235 -19.43 -1.04 11.88
N GLU A 236 -20.59 -0.43 12.07
CA GLU A 236 -21.77 -0.53 11.20
C GLU A 236 -21.53 0.14 9.84
N VAL A 237 -20.57 1.05 9.73
CA VAL A 237 -20.34 1.83 8.50
C VAL A 237 -18.89 1.80 8.01
N ASN A 238 -17.94 1.30 8.79
CA ASN A 238 -16.51 1.35 8.49
C ASN A 238 -16.01 0.24 7.54
N LEU A 239 -16.86 -0.69 7.12
CA LEU A 239 -16.58 -1.82 6.24
C LEU A 239 -15.48 -2.79 6.75
N GLY A 240 -15.00 -2.63 7.98
CA GLY A 240 -14.04 -3.55 8.61
C GLY A 240 -14.71 -4.81 9.18
N GLY A 241 -16.01 -4.76 9.44
CA GLY A 241 -16.79 -5.89 9.95
C GLY A 241 -17.19 -6.86 8.85
N GLN A 242 -17.00 -8.15 9.08
CA GLN A 242 -17.15 -9.18 8.05
C GLN A 242 -18.58 -9.37 7.51
N ASN A 243 -19.64 -8.87 8.15
CA ASN A 243 -21.01 -9.22 7.76
C ASN A 243 -22.03 -8.07 7.79
N PHE A 244 -21.64 -6.84 8.09
CA PHE A 244 -22.63 -5.78 8.25
C PHE A 244 -23.42 -5.50 6.96
N TYR A 245 -22.70 -5.41 5.83
CA TYR A 245 -23.32 -5.18 4.52
C TYR A 245 -24.15 -6.38 4.00
N ALA A 246 -23.93 -7.59 4.50
CA ALA A 246 -24.77 -8.74 4.17
C ALA A 246 -26.25 -8.52 4.59
N ASN A 247 -26.47 -7.67 5.60
CA ASN A 247 -27.81 -7.28 6.06
C ASN A 247 -28.39 -6.09 5.30
N HIS A 248 -27.63 -5.52 4.34
CA HIS A 248 -28.03 -4.36 3.54
C HIS A 248 -27.82 -4.61 2.03
N PRO A 249 -28.53 -5.61 1.45
CA PRO A 249 -28.39 -5.96 0.03
C PRO A 249 -28.83 -4.83 -0.92
N GLU A 250 -29.62 -3.87 -0.42
CA GLU A 250 -30.04 -2.67 -1.15
C GLU A 250 -28.88 -1.69 -1.37
N ILE A 251 -27.82 -1.75 -0.57
CA ILE A 251 -26.68 -0.85 -0.73
C ILE A 251 -25.82 -1.32 -1.91
N SER A 252 -25.89 -0.56 -2.97
CA SER A 252 -25.13 -0.80 -4.21
C SER A 252 -24.73 0.52 -4.86
N LEU A 253 -23.73 0.46 -5.74
CA LEU A 253 -23.22 1.59 -6.49
C LEU A 253 -23.00 1.20 -7.95
N SER A 254 -23.66 1.92 -8.86
CA SER A 254 -23.44 1.75 -10.30
C SER A 254 -22.45 2.82 -10.80
N VAL A 255 -21.33 2.38 -11.39
CA VAL A 255 -20.29 3.24 -11.96
C VAL A 255 -19.85 2.63 -13.28
N ASN A 256 -19.86 3.44 -14.36
CA ASN A 256 -19.47 3.02 -15.71
C ASN A 256 -20.12 1.70 -16.16
N GLY A 257 -21.42 1.55 -15.93
CA GLY A 257 -22.18 0.36 -16.33
C GLY A 257 -21.92 -0.90 -15.50
N LYS A 258 -21.12 -0.80 -14.42
CA LYS A 258 -20.88 -1.88 -13.45
C LYS A 258 -21.55 -1.56 -12.13
N THR A 259 -22.22 -2.54 -11.56
CA THR A 259 -22.77 -2.45 -10.20
C THR A 259 -21.84 -3.13 -9.22
N TYR A 260 -21.54 -2.42 -8.15
CA TYR A 260 -20.71 -2.86 -7.04
C TYR A 260 -21.54 -2.93 -5.76
N GLN A 261 -21.17 -3.83 -4.87
CA GLN A 261 -21.67 -3.90 -3.51
C GLN A 261 -20.51 -3.70 -2.52
N PRO A 262 -20.79 -3.35 -1.26
CA PRO A 262 -19.76 -3.31 -0.22
C PRO A 262 -19.04 -4.65 -0.10
N GLU A 263 -17.73 -4.59 0.10
CA GLU A 263 -16.86 -5.75 0.29
C GLU A 263 -16.07 -5.62 1.59
N PRO A 264 -15.64 -6.74 2.21
CA PRO A 264 -14.76 -6.67 3.36
C PRO A 264 -13.41 -6.05 2.98
N LEU A 265 -12.87 -5.22 3.85
CA LEU A 265 -11.57 -4.58 3.66
C LEU A 265 -10.44 -5.51 4.08
N ILE A 266 -10.26 -6.58 3.35
CA ILE A 266 -9.26 -7.62 3.57
C ILE A 266 -8.23 -7.55 2.45
N PHE A 267 -6.96 -7.42 2.82
CA PHE A 267 -5.86 -7.47 1.88
C PHE A 267 -5.59 -8.92 1.48
N TYR A 268 -5.63 -9.17 0.18
CA TYR A 268 -5.30 -10.46 -0.40
C TYR A 268 -4.07 -10.36 -1.27
N ALA A 269 -3.12 -11.28 -1.08
CA ALA A 269 -1.90 -11.40 -1.87
C ALA A 269 -1.93 -12.65 -2.73
N ALA A 270 -1.59 -12.54 -4.00
CA ALA A 270 -1.50 -13.65 -4.94
C ALA A 270 -0.13 -13.65 -5.65
N ALA A 271 0.55 -14.79 -5.63
CA ALA A 271 1.65 -15.07 -6.55
C ALA A 271 1.08 -15.33 -7.94
N LEU A 272 1.59 -14.66 -8.97
CA LEU A 272 1.09 -14.79 -10.32
C LEU A 272 1.71 -15.99 -11.04
N LYS A 273 0.95 -16.65 -11.93
CA LYS A 273 1.41 -17.87 -12.65
C LYS A 273 2.55 -17.58 -13.61
N ASP A 274 2.51 -16.42 -14.27
CA ASP A 274 3.51 -16.00 -15.26
C ASP A 274 4.61 -15.13 -14.62
N ALA A 275 4.83 -15.28 -13.29
CA ALA A 275 5.80 -14.52 -12.52
C ALA A 275 7.23 -14.79 -13.03
N PRO A 276 8.02 -13.76 -13.37
CA PRO A 276 9.44 -13.92 -13.70
C PRO A 276 10.22 -14.59 -12.56
N ASN A 277 9.90 -14.28 -11.30
CA ASN A 277 10.47 -14.88 -10.11
C ASN A 277 9.43 -15.71 -9.35
N ALA A 278 9.02 -16.84 -9.91
CA ALA A 278 7.99 -17.72 -9.34
C ALA A 278 8.32 -18.22 -7.92
N LYS A 279 9.61 -18.53 -7.64
CA LYS A 279 10.05 -18.97 -6.30
C LYS A 279 9.98 -17.80 -5.28
N GLY A 280 10.47 -16.64 -5.68
CA GLY A 280 10.42 -15.43 -4.83
C GLY A 280 9.00 -15.00 -4.55
N SER A 281 8.10 -15.04 -5.55
CA SER A 281 6.70 -14.65 -5.38
C SER A 281 5.97 -15.56 -4.39
N ALA A 282 6.15 -16.87 -4.48
CA ALA A 282 5.57 -17.82 -3.54
C ALA A 282 6.10 -17.61 -2.11
N ALA A 283 7.42 -17.46 -1.97
CA ALA A 283 8.06 -17.20 -0.67
C ALA A 283 7.61 -15.88 -0.04
N PHE A 284 7.48 -14.83 -0.85
CA PHE A 284 7.03 -13.52 -0.35
C PHE A 284 5.57 -13.56 0.12
N VAL A 285 4.65 -14.14 -0.66
CA VAL A 285 3.25 -14.28 -0.27
C VAL A 285 3.09 -15.13 1.00
N ASP A 286 3.87 -16.19 1.14
CA ASP A 286 3.85 -17.01 2.35
C ASP A 286 4.40 -16.24 3.55
N TRP A 287 5.54 -15.56 3.40
CA TRP A 287 6.17 -14.75 4.47
C TRP A 287 5.24 -13.63 4.97
N LEU A 288 4.44 -12.99 4.11
CA LEU A 288 3.49 -11.97 4.55
C LEU A 288 2.52 -12.47 5.64
N ARG A 289 2.33 -13.78 5.77
CA ARG A 289 1.48 -14.43 6.77
C ARG A 289 2.23 -14.84 8.04
N HIS A 290 3.55 -14.78 8.04
CA HIS A 290 4.38 -15.16 9.18
C HIS A 290 4.44 -14.06 10.25
N ALA A 291 4.81 -14.45 11.46
CA ALA A 291 4.81 -13.57 12.62
C ALA A 291 5.65 -12.29 12.44
N GLU A 292 6.80 -12.40 11.76
CA GLU A 292 7.68 -11.26 11.53
C GLU A 292 7.00 -10.20 10.64
N ALA A 293 6.40 -10.61 9.52
CA ALA A 293 5.68 -9.70 8.64
C ALA A 293 4.41 -9.16 9.34
N GLN A 294 3.68 -10.00 10.07
CA GLN A 294 2.49 -9.59 10.82
C GLN A 294 2.82 -8.58 11.92
N ALA A 295 3.97 -8.67 12.56
CA ALA A 295 4.44 -7.65 13.50
C ALA A 295 4.73 -6.30 12.81
N ILE A 296 5.16 -6.32 11.54
CA ILE A 296 5.34 -5.11 10.74
C ILE A 296 3.97 -4.54 10.38
N PHE A 297 3.04 -5.36 9.90
CA PHE A 297 1.66 -4.94 9.60
C PHE A 297 1.00 -4.25 10.80
N SER A 298 1.08 -4.86 11.99
CA SER A 298 0.49 -4.33 13.22
C SER A 298 1.04 -2.93 13.59
N ARG A 299 2.34 -2.68 13.43
CA ARG A 299 2.95 -1.36 13.67
C ARG A 299 2.45 -0.26 12.73
N PHE A 300 1.87 -0.63 11.59
CA PHE A 300 1.26 0.27 10.61
C PHE A 300 -0.27 0.26 10.66
N ASN A 301 -0.85 -0.15 11.79
CA ASN A 301 -2.29 -0.19 12.05
C ASN A 301 -3.07 -1.11 11.09
N TYR A 302 -2.42 -2.12 10.54
CA TYR A 302 -3.12 -3.23 9.90
C TYR A 302 -3.53 -4.24 10.97
N ASP A 303 -4.72 -4.73 10.87
CA ASP A 303 -5.21 -5.80 11.74
C ASP A 303 -4.97 -7.17 11.07
N PRO A 304 -4.82 -8.26 11.85
CA PRO A 304 -4.70 -9.61 11.29
C PRO A 304 -5.91 -9.96 10.41
N PRO A 305 -5.77 -10.82 9.38
CA PRO A 305 -6.86 -11.14 8.44
C PRO A 305 -8.04 -11.90 9.08
N GLY A 306 -7.94 -12.26 10.37
CA GLY A 306 -8.97 -13.01 11.10
C GLY A 306 -9.27 -14.36 10.44
N ASP A 307 -10.56 -14.73 10.39
CA ASP A 307 -11.05 -15.99 9.82
C ASP A 307 -11.24 -15.92 8.28
N ALA A 308 -10.64 -14.94 7.61
CA ALA A 308 -10.76 -14.80 6.17
C ALA A 308 -10.16 -16.02 5.46
N SER A 309 -10.93 -16.60 4.56
CA SER A 309 -10.49 -17.75 3.76
C SER A 309 -9.74 -17.33 2.50
N PRO A 310 -8.79 -18.14 2.01
CA PRO A 310 -8.15 -17.90 0.73
C PRO A 310 -9.18 -17.87 -0.41
N LEU A 311 -8.96 -16.99 -1.39
CA LEU A 311 -9.81 -16.87 -2.58
C LEU A 311 -9.29 -17.76 -3.70
N ARG A 312 -10.22 -18.37 -4.42
CA ARG A 312 -9.99 -19.16 -5.64
C ARG A 312 -10.94 -18.70 -6.74
N ALA A 313 -10.61 -19.01 -8.02
CA ALA A 313 -11.49 -18.71 -9.15
C ALA A 313 -12.76 -19.57 -9.13
#